data_224299d3003f296f9d78185cedab542a
#
_entry.id   224299d3003f296f9d78185cedab542a
#
_cell.length_a   1.000
_cell.length_b   1.000
_cell.length_c   1.000
_cell.angle_alpha   90.00
_cell.angle_beta   90.00
_cell.angle_gamma   90.00
#
_symmetry.space_group_name_H-M   'P 1'
#
loop_
_entity.id
_entity.type
_entity.pdbx_description
1 polymer ?
#
loop_
_entity_poly.entity_id
_entity_poly.type
_entity_poly.pdbx_seq_one_letter_code
_entity_poly.pdbx_strand_id
1 'polypeptide(L)'
;MIRLISILSALALAIAACVPVDDTGPGTSGVKTYRIRAGDTGKIQFRMLDSVNALRSAAGAQQVALNPNLNAAAATHAKDMARQNRPWHFGSDGSSPLDRIRRVGYGGQLVGETISETYESELETLAAWMEQPDTRRVLMSPEARNMGFAWHQENNGKIWWTLVMGN
;
A
#
# COMPACT_ATOMS: atom_id res chain seq x y z
N MET A 1 6.20 -58.13 65.26
CA MET A 1 5.27 -57.03 65.56
C MET A 1 5.25 -56.11 64.34
N ILE A 2 4.27 -56.31 63.48
CA ILE A 2 4.14 -55.67 62.16
C ILE A 2 3.05 -54.61 62.32
N ARG A 3 3.40 -53.33 62.12
CA ARG A 3 2.43 -52.23 62.06
C ARG A 3 2.06 -51.95 60.61
N LEU A 4 0.79 -52.25 60.27
CA LEU A 4 0.14 -51.81 59.00
C LEU A 4 -0.07 -50.32 59.05
N ILE A 5 0.43 -49.61 58.07
CA ILE A 5 0.08 -48.22 57.79
C ILE A 5 -0.85 -48.20 56.59
N SER A 6 -2.12 -47.87 56.85
CA SER A 6 -3.15 -47.67 55.83
C SER A 6 -2.95 -46.32 55.13
N ILE A 7 -2.70 -46.34 53.86
CA ILE A 7 -2.67 -45.15 53.01
C ILE A 7 -4.06 -44.91 52.48
N LEU A 8 -4.69 -43.81 52.89
CA LEU A 8 -5.98 -43.32 52.38
C LEU A 8 -5.73 -42.50 51.11
N SER A 9 -6.07 -43.05 49.98
CA SER A 9 -6.03 -42.33 48.70
C SER A 9 -7.28 -41.49 48.55
N ALA A 10 -7.16 -40.19 48.63
CA ALA A 10 -8.23 -39.23 48.31
C ALA A 10 -8.33 -39.06 46.78
N LEU A 11 -9.43 -39.56 46.20
CA LEU A 11 -9.79 -39.40 44.79
C LEU A 11 -10.44 -38.03 44.62
N ALA A 12 -9.72 -37.06 44.04
CA ALA A 12 -10.27 -35.74 43.68
C ALA A 12 -11.07 -35.89 42.38
N LEU A 13 -12.41 -35.75 42.48
CA LEU A 13 -13.29 -35.63 41.30
C LEU A 13 -13.13 -34.23 40.71
N ALA A 14 -12.53 -34.13 39.56
CA ALA A 14 -12.53 -32.89 38.74
C ALA A 14 -13.89 -32.76 38.05
N ILE A 15 -14.70 -31.82 38.50
CA ILE A 15 -15.96 -31.45 37.84
C ILE A 15 -15.58 -30.58 36.63
N ALA A 16 -15.66 -31.16 35.42
CA ALA A 16 -15.58 -30.40 34.18
C ALA A 16 -16.86 -29.56 34.05
N ALA A 17 -16.75 -28.26 34.34
CA ALA A 17 -17.80 -27.30 34.03
C ALA A 17 -17.84 -27.12 32.49
N CYS A 18 -18.86 -27.68 31.86
CA CYS A 18 -19.24 -27.34 30.49
C CYS A 18 -19.72 -25.88 30.50
N VAL A 19 -18.88 -24.98 29.98
CA VAL A 19 -19.31 -23.62 29.64
C VAL A 19 -20.22 -23.77 28.40
N PRO A 20 -21.48 -23.29 28.41
CA PRO A 20 -22.26 -23.24 27.18
C PRO A 20 -21.54 -22.33 26.17
N VAL A 21 -21.18 -22.88 25.04
CA VAL A 21 -20.76 -22.09 23.87
C VAL A 21 -22.04 -21.40 23.38
N ASP A 22 -22.14 -20.10 23.58
CA ASP A 22 -23.15 -19.29 22.92
C ASP A 22 -22.90 -19.44 21.40
N ASP A 23 -23.78 -20.19 20.77
CA ASP A 23 -23.87 -20.30 19.30
C ASP A 23 -24.50 -19.01 18.77
N THR A 24 -23.75 -17.90 18.89
CA THR A 24 -23.99 -16.74 18.05
C THR A 24 -23.58 -17.17 16.67
N GLY A 25 -24.57 -17.38 15.80
CA GLY A 25 -24.48 -17.88 14.44
C GLY A 25 -23.35 -17.28 13.60
N PRO A 26 -23.10 -17.79 12.39
CA PRO A 26 -21.94 -17.43 11.59
C PRO A 26 -21.94 -15.93 11.31
N GLY A 27 -21.35 -15.17 12.24
CA GLY A 27 -20.91 -13.83 11.96
C GLY A 27 -19.95 -13.99 10.78
N THR A 28 -20.38 -13.57 9.62
CA THR A 28 -19.50 -13.35 8.48
C THR A 28 -18.33 -12.54 9.01
N SER A 29 -17.22 -13.21 9.32
CA SER A 29 -15.92 -12.57 9.48
C SER A 29 -15.57 -11.98 8.13
N GLY A 30 -16.30 -10.92 7.76
CA GLY A 30 -15.99 -10.14 6.58
C GLY A 30 -14.56 -9.64 6.78
N VAL A 31 -13.64 -10.15 5.99
CA VAL A 31 -12.29 -9.59 5.89
C VAL A 31 -12.48 -8.08 5.76
N LYS A 32 -12.05 -7.34 6.80
CA LYS A 32 -12.26 -5.90 6.85
C LYS A 32 -11.37 -5.27 5.80
N THR A 33 -11.92 -5.06 4.62
CA THR A 33 -11.20 -4.45 3.50
C THR A 33 -10.70 -3.07 3.92
N TYR A 34 -9.41 -2.81 3.78
CA TYR A 34 -8.84 -1.50 4.01
C TYR A 34 -9.52 -0.47 3.10
N ARG A 35 -9.97 0.65 3.69
CA ARG A 35 -10.66 1.72 2.95
C ARG A 35 -9.96 3.04 3.19
N ILE A 36 -9.50 3.65 2.10
CA ILE A 36 -8.92 5.01 2.12
C ILE A 36 -10.07 6.01 2.16
N ARG A 37 -10.06 6.89 3.16
CA ARG A 37 -11.05 7.98 3.27
C ARG A 37 -10.58 9.19 2.49
N ALA A 38 -11.52 9.97 1.94
CA ALA A 38 -11.19 11.18 1.18
C ALA A 38 -10.33 12.18 1.99
N GLY A 39 -10.54 12.28 3.30
CA GLY A 39 -9.76 13.14 4.18
C GLY A 39 -8.31 12.68 4.44
N ASP A 40 -7.95 11.44 4.08
CA ASP A 40 -6.62 10.89 4.31
C ASP A 40 -5.64 11.16 3.13
N THR A 41 -6.12 11.75 2.03
CA THR A 41 -5.32 11.94 0.81
C THR A 41 -3.99 12.65 1.09
N GLY A 42 -4.03 13.81 1.72
CA GLY A 42 -2.81 14.55 2.03
C GLY A 42 -1.87 13.78 2.96
N LYS A 43 -2.42 13.13 3.99
CA LYS A 43 -1.65 12.32 4.94
C LYS A 43 -0.93 11.16 4.25
N ILE A 44 -1.60 10.45 3.34
CA ILE A 44 -1.02 9.33 2.58
C ILE A 44 0.06 9.84 1.63
N GLN A 45 -0.20 10.93 0.90
CA GLN A 45 0.78 11.53 0.00
C GLN A 45 2.04 12.02 0.73
N PHE A 46 1.89 12.68 1.87
CA PHE A 46 3.04 13.12 2.67
C PHE A 46 3.80 11.96 3.28
N ARG A 47 3.13 10.92 3.76
CA ARG A 47 3.79 9.73 4.29
C ARG A 47 4.59 8.99 3.21
N MET A 48 4.05 8.88 1.99
CA MET A 48 4.80 8.35 0.85
C MET A 48 6.02 9.22 0.54
N LEU A 49 5.86 10.54 0.48
CA LEU A 49 6.95 11.49 0.23
C LEU A 49 8.07 11.36 1.28
N ASP A 50 7.70 11.37 2.56
CA ASP A 50 8.65 11.28 3.66
C ASP A 50 9.42 9.96 3.61
N SER A 51 8.73 8.85 3.31
CA SER A 51 9.36 7.53 3.19
C SER A 51 10.30 7.44 1.99
N VAL A 52 9.91 7.97 0.83
CA VAL A 52 10.78 8.07 -0.34
C VAL A 52 12.00 8.94 -0.03
N ASN A 53 11.82 10.10 0.61
CA ASN A 53 12.91 11.00 0.93
C ASN A 53 13.85 10.43 2.00
N ALA A 54 13.34 9.64 2.94
CA ALA A 54 14.19 8.91 3.90
C ALA A 54 15.11 7.92 3.18
N LEU A 55 14.58 7.13 2.24
CA LEU A 55 15.35 6.18 1.43
C LEU A 55 16.38 6.90 0.55
N ARG A 56 15.97 7.99 -0.11
CA ARG A 56 16.84 8.81 -0.96
C ARG A 56 17.98 9.43 -0.15
N SER A 57 17.67 10.00 1.01
CA SER A 57 18.69 10.58 1.90
C SER A 57 19.68 9.54 2.41
N ALA A 58 19.21 8.34 2.79
CA ALA A 58 20.07 7.23 3.19
C ALA A 58 21.03 6.77 2.08
N ALA A 59 20.63 6.94 0.81
CA ALA A 59 21.46 6.64 -0.35
C ALA A 59 22.27 7.84 -0.87
N GLY A 60 22.26 9.00 -0.19
CA GLY A 60 22.96 10.21 -0.63
C GLY A 60 22.31 10.91 -1.82
N ALA A 61 21.09 10.55 -2.19
CA ALA A 61 20.34 11.19 -3.28
C ALA A 61 19.59 12.43 -2.78
N GLN A 62 19.41 13.42 -3.66
CA GLN A 62 18.65 14.62 -3.35
C GLN A 62 17.18 14.28 -3.08
N GLN A 63 16.58 14.93 -2.08
CA GLN A 63 15.16 14.82 -1.79
C GLN A 63 14.29 15.36 -2.93
N VAL A 64 13.09 14.84 -3.05
CA VAL A 64 12.07 15.29 -4.00
C VAL A 64 10.94 16.01 -3.28
N ALA A 65 10.17 16.82 -4.02
CA ALA A 65 8.98 17.49 -3.50
C ALA A 65 7.72 17.01 -4.23
N LEU A 66 6.57 17.05 -3.54
CA LEU A 66 5.28 16.82 -4.19
C LEU A 66 4.99 17.91 -5.21
N ASN A 67 4.55 17.49 -6.39
CA ASN A 67 4.16 18.39 -7.47
C ASN A 67 2.68 18.15 -7.84
N PRO A 68 1.81 19.18 -7.82
CA PRO A 68 0.40 19.01 -8.08
C PRO A 68 0.08 18.52 -9.49
N ASN A 69 0.85 18.90 -10.50
CA ASN A 69 0.66 18.42 -11.87
C ASN A 69 1.01 16.93 -11.98
N LEU A 70 2.11 16.49 -11.36
CA LEU A 70 2.45 15.06 -11.31
C LEU A 70 1.42 14.26 -10.50
N ASN A 71 0.88 14.82 -9.40
CA ASN A 71 -0.23 14.19 -8.67
C ASN A 71 -1.47 14.02 -9.57
N ALA A 72 -1.81 15.03 -10.37
CA ALA A 72 -2.94 14.96 -11.30
C ALA A 72 -2.72 13.90 -12.41
N ALA A 73 -1.51 13.82 -12.96
CA ALA A 73 -1.14 12.78 -13.93
C ALA A 73 -1.27 11.37 -13.32
N ALA A 74 -0.73 11.18 -12.11
CA ALA A 74 -0.80 9.93 -11.38
C ALA A 74 -2.26 9.53 -11.07
N ALA A 75 -3.09 10.47 -10.60
CA ALA A 75 -4.50 10.21 -10.29
C ALA A 75 -5.31 9.81 -11.54
N THR A 76 -5.05 10.49 -12.66
CA THR A 76 -5.67 10.15 -13.94
C THR A 76 -5.32 8.74 -14.37
N HIS A 77 -4.05 8.36 -14.25
CA HIS A 77 -3.59 7.04 -14.67
C HIS A 77 -4.08 5.92 -13.74
N ALA A 78 -4.05 6.11 -12.42
CA ALA A 78 -4.57 5.15 -11.46
C ALA A 78 -6.05 4.81 -11.75
N LYS A 79 -6.87 5.82 -12.02
CA LYS A 79 -8.27 5.64 -12.41
C LYS A 79 -8.42 4.95 -13.77
N ASP A 80 -7.51 5.24 -14.70
CA ASP A 80 -7.56 4.67 -16.03
C ASP A 80 -7.15 3.19 -16.03
N MET A 81 -6.12 2.80 -15.26
CA MET A 81 -5.77 1.40 -15.05
C MET A 81 -6.93 0.58 -14.47
N ALA A 82 -7.68 1.16 -13.51
CA ALA A 82 -8.88 0.52 -12.95
C ALA A 82 -9.93 0.27 -14.04
N ARG A 83 -10.20 1.25 -14.92
CA ARG A 83 -11.15 1.08 -16.05
C ARG A 83 -10.72 0.00 -17.04
N GLN A 84 -9.40 -0.10 -17.29
CA GLN A 84 -8.83 -1.10 -18.17
C GLN A 84 -8.70 -2.47 -17.49
N ASN A 85 -8.84 -2.51 -16.15
CA ASN A 85 -8.51 -3.67 -15.31
C ASN A 85 -7.11 -4.23 -15.63
N ARG A 86 -6.13 -3.33 -15.82
CA ARG A 86 -4.77 -3.68 -16.26
C ARG A 86 -3.72 -2.74 -15.68
N PRO A 87 -2.71 -3.27 -14.93
CA PRO A 87 -1.59 -2.48 -14.41
C PRO A 87 -0.51 -2.34 -15.50
N TRP A 88 -0.61 -1.35 -16.33
CA TRP A 88 0.37 -1.04 -17.35
C TRP A 88 0.52 0.47 -17.55
N HIS A 89 1.58 0.89 -18.22
CA HIS A 89 1.95 2.30 -18.34
C HIS A 89 1.18 3.09 -19.39
N PHE A 90 0.38 2.45 -20.23
CA PHE A 90 -0.37 3.16 -21.29
C PHE A 90 -1.81 3.42 -20.86
N GLY A 91 -2.30 4.60 -21.19
CA GLY A 91 -3.70 4.96 -21.01
C GLY A 91 -4.62 4.21 -21.98
N SER A 92 -5.90 4.15 -21.65
CA SER A 92 -6.94 3.57 -22.55
C SER A 92 -7.06 4.32 -23.88
N ASP A 93 -6.57 5.56 -23.91
CA ASP A 93 -6.45 6.42 -25.10
C ASP A 93 -5.09 6.29 -25.81
N GLY A 94 -4.27 5.34 -25.41
CA GLY A 94 -2.92 5.12 -25.93
C GLY A 94 -1.85 6.06 -25.40
N SER A 95 -2.20 6.97 -24.46
CA SER A 95 -1.23 7.92 -23.91
C SER A 95 -0.15 7.24 -23.07
N SER A 96 1.10 7.69 -23.27
CA SER A 96 2.24 7.33 -22.45
C SER A 96 2.27 8.16 -21.15
N PRO A 97 3.12 7.80 -20.15
CA PRO A 97 3.37 8.65 -18.99
C PRO A 97 3.84 10.06 -19.38
N LEU A 98 4.66 10.19 -20.42
CA LEU A 98 5.12 11.48 -20.94
C LEU A 98 3.95 12.33 -21.46
N ASP A 99 3.04 11.74 -22.21
CA ASP A 99 1.87 12.46 -22.71
C ASP A 99 0.98 12.95 -21.56
N ARG A 100 0.82 12.14 -20.51
CA ARG A 100 0.02 12.51 -19.34
C ARG A 100 0.60 13.71 -18.59
N ILE A 101 1.91 13.73 -18.32
CA ILE A 101 2.53 14.87 -17.61
C ILE A 101 2.46 16.16 -18.45
N ARG A 102 2.59 16.07 -19.77
CA ARG A 102 2.42 17.21 -20.68
C ARG A 102 0.99 17.75 -20.66
N ARG A 103 -0.02 16.89 -20.70
CA ARG A 103 -1.44 17.27 -20.66
C ARG A 103 -1.81 18.05 -19.40
N VAL A 104 -1.21 17.75 -18.28
CA VAL A 104 -1.41 18.45 -17.01
C VAL A 104 -0.53 19.68 -16.84
N GLY A 105 0.27 20.05 -17.85
CA GLY A 105 1.13 21.22 -17.84
C GLY A 105 2.36 21.10 -16.93
N TYR A 106 2.89 19.90 -16.73
CA TYR A 106 4.16 19.74 -16.02
C TYR A 106 5.31 20.28 -16.89
N GLY A 107 6.03 21.28 -16.38
CA GLY A 107 7.07 21.99 -17.15
C GLY A 107 8.44 21.29 -17.17
N GLY A 108 8.64 20.27 -16.34
CA GLY A 108 9.89 19.47 -16.31
C GLY A 108 9.81 18.23 -17.22
N GLN A 109 10.77 17.35 -17.07
CA GLN A 109 10.83 16.10 -17.84
C GLN A 109 10.40 14.92 -17.00
N LEU A 110 9.87 13.89 -17.66
CA LEU A 110 9.55 12.61 -17.02
C LEU A 110 10.87 11.89 -16.69
N VAL A 111 11.06 11.54 -15.43
CA VAL A 111 12.14 10.65 -14.97
C VAL A 111 11.67 9.20 -15.01
N GLY A 112 10.42 8.93 -14.60
CA GLY A 112 9.81 7.61 -14.68
C GLY A 112 8.49 7.51 -13.95
N GLU A 113 7.85 6.37 -14.10
CA GLU A 113 6.57 6.04 -13.46
C GLU A 113 6.64 4.64 -12.86
N THR A 114 6.08 4.46 -11.67
CA THR A 114 5.86 3.17 -11.03
C THR A 114 4.37 2.96 -10.76
N ILE A 115 3.90 1.75 -10.97
CA ILE A 115 2.49 1.37 -10.83
C ILE A 115 2.34 0.06 -10.06
N SER A 116 1.19 -0.13 -9.41
CA SER A 116 0.82 -1.38 -8.73
C SER A 116 -0.69 -1.49 -8.55
N GLU A 117 -1.19 -2.72 -8.39
CA GLU A 117 -2.61 -3.02 -8.11
C GLU A 117 -2.82 -3.94 -6.90
N THR A 118 -1.76 -4.40 -6.26
CA THR A 118 -1.80 -5.57 -5.36
C THR A 118 -1.88 -5.19 -3.88
N TYR A 119 -1.26 -4.07 -3.49
CA TYR A 119 -1.01 -3.77 -2.08
C TYR A 119 -2.10 -2.89 -1.47
N GLU A 120 -2.36 -3.09 -0.16
CA GLU A 120 -3.42 -2.38 0.55
C GLU A 120 -2.96 -1.02 1.11
N SER A 121 -1.65 -0.82 1.28
CA SER A 121 -1.10 0.44 1.80
C SER A 121 0.00 1.01 0.90
N GLU A 122 0.19 2.32 1.01
CA GLU A 122 1.27 3.02 0.28
C GLU A 122 2.66 2.56 0.72
N LEU A 123 2.84 2.15 1.98
CA LEU A 123 4.15 1.70 2.47
C LEU A 123 4.49 0.29 2.00
N GLU A 124 3.51 -0.60 1.94
CA GLU A 124 3.70 -1.93 1.32
C GLU A 124 4.02 -1.80 -0.17
N THR A 125 3.31 -0.89 -0.85
CA THR A 125 3.57 -0.58 -2.26
C THR A 125 5.00 -0.06 -2.45
N LEU A 126 5.44 0.88 -1.61
CA LEU A 126 6.81 1.41 -1.66
C LEU A 126 7.85 0.31 -1.41
N ALA A 127 7.63 -0.55 -0.41
CA ALA A 127 8.54 -1.67 -0.12
C ALA A 127 8.69 -2.58 -1.34
N ALA A 128 7.58 -2.98 -1.96
CA ALA A 128 7.59 -3.82 -3.16
C ALA A 128 8.29 -3.13 -4.35
N TRP A 129 8.06 -1.83 -4.56
CA TRP A 129 8.77 -1.08 -5.60
C TRP A 129 10.28 -0.97 -5.34
N MET A 130 10.69 -0.95 -4.06
CA MET A 130 12.12 -0.93 -3.71
C MET A 130 12.79 -2.30 -3.87
N GLU A 131 12.05 -3.39 -3.85
CA GLU A 131 12.58 -4.75 -4.12
C GLU A 131 12.85 -4.97 -5.62
N GLN A 132 12.06 -4.36 -6.50
CA GLN A 132 12.18 -4.52 -7.94
C GLN A 132 13.22 -3.54 -8.53
N PRO A 133 14.23 -4.00 -9.30
CA PRO A 133 15.28 -3.11 -9.82
C PRO A 133 14.77 -1.96 -10.69
N ASP A 134 13.73 -2.19 -11.51
CA ASP A 134 13.24 -1.18 -12.44
C ASP A 134 12.48 -0.06 -11.73
N THR A 135 11.58 -0.40 -10.79
CA THR A 135 10.85 0.61 -10.01
C THR A 135 11.76 1.31 -9.01
N ARG A 136 12.70 0.59 -8.39
CA ARG A 136 13.74 1.20 -7.54
C ARG A 136 14.55 2.24 -8.30
N ARG A 137 14.94 1.96 -9.55
CA ARG A 137 15.69 2.91 -10.38
C ARG A 137 14.93 4.22 -10.58
N VAL A 138 13.61 4.17 -10.75
CA VAL A 138 12.78 5.36 -10.85
C VAL A 138 12.76 6.14 -9.53
N LEU A 139 12.48 5.46 -8.42
CA LEU A 139 12.38 6.08 -7.08
C LEU A 139 13.71 6.70 -6.63
N MET A 140 14.82 6.08 -6.97
CA MET A 140 16.17 6.47 -6.54
C MET A 140 16.94 7.28 -7.59
N SER A 141 16.31 7.63 -8.72
CA SER A 141 16.98 8.38 -9.79
C SER A 141 17.57 9.71 -9.28
N PRO A 142 18.85 9.99 -9.51
CA PRO A 142 19.49 11.24 -9.10
C PRO A 142 18.93 12.46 -9.84
N GLU A 143 18.24 12.25 -10.95
CA GLU A 143 17.64 13.32 -11.74
C GLU A 143 16.31 13.82 -11.18
N ALA A 144 15.63 13.00 -10.38
CA ALA A 144 14.33 13.35 -9.83
C ALA A 144 14.40 14.54 -8.86
N ARG A 145 13.48 15.47 -9.02
CA ARG A 145 13.28 16.66 -8.17
C ARG A 145 11.85 16.75 -7.65
N ASN A 146 10.90 16.22 -8.43
CA ASN A 146 9.48 16.28 -8.19
C ASN A 146 8.88 14.88 -8.19
N MET A 147 7.85 14.70 -7.35
CA MET A 147 7.09 13.46 -7.25
C MET A 147 5.60 13.75 -7.32
N GLY A 148 4.86 12.93 -8.04
CA GLY A 148 3.41 12.83 -7.95
C GLY A 148 3.03 11.45 -7.46
N PHE A 149 2.09 11.35 -6.50
CA PHE A 149 1.61 10.09 -5.98
C PHE A 149 0.09 10.12 -5.83
N ALA A 150 -0.58 9.15 -6.43
CA ALA A 150 -2.02 9.02 -6.35
C ALA A 150 -2.47 7.57 -6.50
N TRP A 151 -3.74 7.33 -6.24
CA TRP A 151 -4.38 6.03 -6.34
C TRP A 151 -5.83 6.14 -6.75
N HIS A 152 -6.39 5.00 -7.14
CA HIS A 152 -7.82 4.79 -7.26
C HIS A 152 -8.20 3.53 -6.51
N GLN A 153 -9.19 3.60 -5.60
CA GLN A 153 -9.72 2.43 -4.90
C GLN A 153 -11.10 2.09 -5.43
N GLU A 154 -11.25 0.85 -5.87
CA GLU A 154 -12.52 0.30 -6.34
C GLU A 154 -13.46 -0.05 -5.17
N ASN A 155 -14.74 -0.28 -5.48
CA ASN A 155 -15.73 -0.65 -4.49
C ASN A 155 -15.45 -2.01 -3.81
N ASN A 156 -14.78 -2.94 -4.50
CA ASN A 156 -14.33 -4.22 -3.97
C ASN A 156 -13.12 -4.08 -3.01
N GLY A 157 -12.50 -2.88 -2.96
CA GLY A 157 -11.35 -2.58 -2.11
C GLY A 157 -10.01 -2.60 -2.83
N LYS A 158 -9.92 -3.11 -4.06
CA LYS A 158 -8.70 -3.11 -4.87
C LYS A 158 -8.19 -1.68 -5.06
N ILE A 159 -6.88 -1.49 -4.91
CA ILE A 159 -6.24 -0.18 -5.04
C ILE A 159 -5.24 -0.21 -6.19
N TRP A 160 -5.35 0.79 -7.04
CA TRP A 160 -4.44 1.05 -8.15
C TRP A 160 -3.54 2.21 -7.78
N TRP A 161 -2.25 1.93 -7.63
CA TRP A 161 -1.25 2.91 -7.21
C TRP A 161 -0.45 3.42 -8.39
N THR A 162 -0.17 4.71 -8.40
CA THR A 162 0.70 5.34 -9.41
C THR A 162 1.60 6.37 -8.74
N LEU A 163 2.90 6.30 -9.00
CA LEU A 163 3.88 7.30 -8.64
C LEU A 163 4.64 7.74 -9.89
N VAL A 164 4.76 9.05 -10.07
CA VAL A 164 5.47 9.66 -11.20
C VAL A 164 6.61 10.52 -10.66
N MET A 165 7.81 10.31 -11.19
CA MET A 165 8.99 11.15 -10.91
C MET A 165 9.27 12.07 -12.09
N GLY A 166 9.62 13.32 -11.77
CA GLY A 166 10.05 14.34 -12.74
C GLY A 166 11.23 15.17 -12.21
N ASN A 167 11.89 15.88 -13.10
CA ASN A 167 12.99 16.78 -12.75
C ASN A 167 12.59 18.25 -12.78
#